data_28b48cd91b72932dff8360bf771aa088
#
_entry.id   28b48cd91b72932dff8360bf771aa088
#
_cell.length_a   1.000
_cell.length_b   1.000
_cell.length_c   1.000
_cell.angle_alpha   90.00
_cell.angle_beta   90.00
_cell.angle_gamma   90.00
#
_symmetry.space_group_name_H-M   'P 1'
#
loop_
_entity.id
_entity.type
_entity.pdbx_description
1 polymer ?
#
loop_
_entity_poly.entity_id
_entity_poly.type
_entity_poly.pdbx_seq_one_letter_code
_entity_poly.pdbx_strand_id
1 'polypeptide(L)'
;MSLLAVDIGSSACKAVLFTANGEILAQHTARYTPEFPRPSFAEMEPERLWLAVCASSRAATRNTDDPVQALCLSSHGETFVAVDSKGRPLAPAILNQDTRATGEADWCEQVIGRKRLFQITGLVTHPMYSVPKIIWLRKNRPDIFASTACFVTLIGYILQHMGLPPYVDYSLASRFLAFDIRKRCWSEEILTAAELGKEQLPVPVPAGSIAGKLNSEAASDLGLSPGTPVVLGGHDQPCGALGVGVIGKGRVYDSIGTYECIVVGSDEPCLSDAALHASLNSYCHVVPQKFVTLAYFPSGIMVKWFHDLLYGNGSGHVTAETIADSLEADHYSFLEAHVPEGPTGLCVTPHLIGTCNPEFNPFARGVITGLSPATTRSQLYRGILEGLACELSLMTEILAEAAGDFGDIYVTGGGSRSALGLLLRAALTGRRLHVMASQEAVCLGTAILAGVAIGEYRNASQAVDQVVQETAVVTPNQTTAASYAAQMNQYRILRAAMTARADFLTHKEEC
;
A
#
# COMPACT_ATOMS: atom_id res chain seq x y z
N MET A 1 -5.05 -5.78 29.00
CA MET A 1 -4.75 -6.73 27.91
C MET A 1 -4.34 -5.95 26.68
N SER A 2 -3.17 -6.27 26.11
CA SER A 2 -2.64 -5.55 24.96
C SER A 2 -2.34 -6.47 23.78
N LEU A 3 -2.42 -5.90 22.56
CA LEU A 3 -2.18 -6.55 21.27
C LEU A 3 -1.03 -5.81 20.58
N LEU A 4 0.01 -6.52 20.17
CA LEU A 4 1.14 -5.96 19.45
C LEU A 4 0.96 -6.18 17.94
N ALA A 5 0.82 -5.11 17.18
CA ALA A 5 0.83 -5.12 15.74
C ALA A 5 2.19 -4.64 15.22
N VAL A 6 2.77 -5.38 14.27
CA VAL A 6 4.03 -5.02 13.63
C VAL A 6 3.81 -4.97 12.12
N ASP A 7 4.02 -3.79 11.54
CA ASP A 7 3.95 -3.56 10.10
C ASP A 7 5.36 -3.42 9.51
N ILE A 8 5.68 -4.26 8.52
CA ILE A 8 6.98 -4.32 7.85
C ILE A 8 6.85 -3.60 6.51
N GLY A 9 7.09 -2.27 6.51
CA GLY A 9 7.04 -1.45 5.31
C GLY A 9 8.30 -1.55 4.44
N SER A 10 8.37 -0.80 3.35
CA SER A 10 9.52 -0.80 2.42
C SER A 10 10.75 -0.07 2.97
N SER A 11 10.60 0.85 3.92
CA SER A 11 11.69 1.67 4.48
C SER A 11 11.71 1.73 6.01
N ALA A 12 10.74 1.11 6.66
CA ALA A 12 10.66 1.07 8.11
C ALA A 12 9.78 -0.08 8.59
N CYS A 13 10.09 -0.59 9.78
CA CYS A 13 9.23 -1.47 10.55
C CYS A 13 8.60 -0.67 11.67
N LYS A 14 7.28 -0.71 11.78
CA LYS A 14 6.52 -0.02 12.83
C LYS A 14 5.86 -1.04 13.75
N ALA A 15 6.08 -0.91 15.04
CA ALA A 15 5.38 -1.68 16.07
C ALA A 15 4.46 -0.76 16.85
N VAL A 16 3.20 -1.15 17.00
CA VAL A 16 2.18 -0.41 17.76
C VAL A 16 1.51 -1.35 18.74
N LEU A 17 1.50 -0.96 20.00
CA LEU A 17 0.85 -1.68 21.08
C LEU A 17 -0.53 -1.05 21.35
N PHE A 18 -1.58 -1.84 21.20
CA PHE A 18 -2.96 -1.41 21.40
C PHE A 18 -3.58 -2.05 22.63
N THR A 19 -4.49 -1.33 23.29
CA THR A 19 -5.46 -1.93 24.19
C THR A 19 -6.51 -2.73 23.40
N ALA A 20 -7.31 -3.55 24.08
CA ALA A 20 -8.48 -4.20 23.50
C ALA A 20 -9.58 -3.22 23.02
N ASN A 21 -9.50 -1.94 23.39
CA ASN A 21 -10.41 -0.91 22.90
C ASN A 21 -9.83 -0.09 21.73
N GLY A 22 -8.68 -0.48 21.19
CA GLY A 22 -8.03 0.18 20.05
C GLY A 22 -7.22 1.42 20.39
N GLU A 23 -7.02 1.72 21.68
CA GLU A 23 -6.18 2.83 22.12
C GLU A 23 -4.70 2.48 21.98
N ILE A 24 -3.88 3.41 21.50
CA ILE A 24 -2.44 3.22 21.37
C ILE A 24 -1.79 3.44 22.74
N LEU A 25 -1.16 2.39 23.28
CA LEU A 25 -0.37 2.46 24.51
C LEU A 25 1.06 2.92 24.24
N ALA A 26 1.66 2.42 23.15
CA ALA A 26 3.00 2.80 22.72
C ALA A 26 3.19 2.47 21.24
N GLN A 27 4.14 3.16 20.63
CA GLN A 27 4.55 2.86 19.24
C GLN A 27 6.04 3.15 19.07
N HIS A 28 6.66 2.42 18.15
CA HIS A 28 8.02 2.66 17.74
C HIS A 28 8.23 2.32 16.27
N THR A 29 9.11 3.09 15.61
CA THR A 29 9.47 2.88 14.20
C THR A 29 10.98 2.68 14.09
N ALA A 30 11.39 1.54 13.58
CA ALA A 30 12.77 1.24 13.23
C ALA A 30 12.96 1.41 11.71
N ARG A 31 13.82 2.35 11.30
CA ARG A 31 14.06 2.68 9.89
C ARG A 31 15.16 1.84 9.30
N TYR A 32 15.06 1.54 8.02
CA TYR A 32 16.10 0.91 7.20
C TYR A 32 16.04 1.44 5.78
N THR A 33 17.18 1.38 5.08
CA THR A 33 17.30 1.92 3.73
C THR A 33 17.41 0.78 2.72
N PRO A 34 16.56 0.73 1.70
CA PRO A 34 16.74 -0.14 0.54
C PRO A 34 18.06 0.14 -0.19
N GLU A 35 18.61 -0.88 -0.82
CA GLU A 35 19.80 -0.78 -1.65
C GLU A 35 19.40 -0.81 -3.13
N PHE A 36 20.04 0.06 -3.93
CA PHE A 36 19.82 0.18 -5.37
C PHE A 36 21.12 -0.10 -6.12
N PRO A 37 21.59 -1.36 -6.19
CA PRO A 37 22.91 -1.69 -6.73
C PRO A 37 23.04 -1.41 -8.23
N ARG A 38 21.94 -1.34 -8.95
CA ARG A 38 21.85 -0.99 -10.40
C ARG A 38 20.53 -0.28 -10.67
N PRO A 39 20.39 0.45 -11.80
CA PRO A 39 19.08 0.88 -12.27
C PRO A 39 18.11 -0.30 -12.32
N SER A 40 16.86 -0.09 -11.97
CA SER A 40 15.80 -1.11 -11.86
C SER A 40 15.92 -2.16 -10.75
N PHE A 41 17.02 -2.21 -10.01
CA PHE A 41 17.21 -3.13 -8.88
C PHE A 41 16.88 -2.44 -7.58
N ALA A 42 16.09 -3.08 -6.72
CA ALA A 42 15.81 -2.65 -5.36
C ALA A 42 15.89 -3.86 -4.43
N GLU A 43 16.84 -3.84 -3.50
CA GLU A 43 17.20 -4.97 -2.67
C GLU A 43 17.27 -4.59 -1.19
N MET A 44 17.17 -5.58 -0.32
CA MET A 44 17.31 -5.42 1.14
C MET A 44 17.98 -6.65 1.73
N GLU A 45 18.98 -6.42 2.59
CA GLU A 45 19.53 -7.51 3.40
C GLU A 45 18.45 -8.05 4.36
N PRO A 46 18.03 -9.33 4.26
CA PRO A 46 16.90 -9.84 5.03
C PRO A 46 17.07 -9.75 6.54
N GLU A 47 18.30 -9.90 7.03
CA GLU A 47 18.59 -9.81 8.48
C GLU A 47 18.27 -8.42 9.06
N ARG A 48 18.41 -7.35 8.27
CA ARG A 48 18.01 -6.00 8.71
C ARG A 48 16.52 -5.92 9.05
N LEU A 49 15.69 -6.70 8.34
CA LEU A 49 14.24 -6.74 8.58
C LEU A 49 13.95 -7.40 9.94
N TRP A 50 14.60 -8.52 10.25
CA TRP A 50 14.47 -9.19 11.55
C TRP A 50 14.92 -8.27 12.69
N LEU A 51 16.09 -7.65 12.55
CA LEU A 51 16.61 -6.71 13.56
C LEU A 51 15.67 -5.52 13.78
N ALA A 52 15.05 -4.99 12.73
CA ALA A 52 14.09 -3.89 12.82
C ALA A 52 12.79 -4.33 13.52
N VAL A 53 12.29 -5.54 13.25
CA VAL A 53 11.14 -6.12 13.96
C VAL A 53 11.46 -6.27 15.45
N CYS A 54 12.63 -6.81 15.79
CA CYS A 54 13.07 -6.92 17.20
C CYS A 54 13.19 -5.57 17.88
N ALA A 55 13.84 -4.61 17.23
CA ALA A 55 14.06 -3.26 17.79
C ALA A 55 12.73 -2.54 18.02
N SER A 56 11.82 -2.55 17.03
CA SER A 56 10.53 -1.87 17.13
C SER A 56 9.63 -2.54 18.19
N SER A 57 9.59 -3.87 18.23
CA SER A 57 8.80 -4.63 19.21
C SER A 57 9.26 -4.37 20.64
N ARG A 58 10.57 -4.51 20.93
CA ARG A 58 11.13 -4.20 22.25
C ARG A 58 10.86 -2.77 22.70
N ALA A 59 11.02 -1.81 21.78
CA ALA A 59 10.80 -0.41 22.13
C ALA A 59 9.32 -0.11 22.43
N ALA A 60 8.40 -0.70 21.69
CA ALA A 60 6.97 -0.52 21.89
C ALA A 60 6.44 -1.20 23.17
N THR A 61 7.12 -2.24 23.65
CA THR A 61 6.68 -3.00 24.84
C THR A 61 7.45 -2.69 26.13
N ARG A 62 8.57 -1.97 26.05
CA ARG A 62 9.51 -1.76 27.16
C ARG A 62 8.90 -1.13 28.42
N ASN A 63 7.94 -0.22 28.25
CA ASN A 63 7.39 0.59 29.34
C ASN A 63 5.93 0.21 29.66
N THR A 64 5.50 -1.00 29.36
CA THR A 64 4.17 -1.47 29.71
C THR A 64 4.26 -2.67 30.64
N ASP A 65 3.43 -2.63 31.69
CA ASP A 65 3.25 -3.77 32.60
C ASP A 65 2.13 -4.71 32.11
N ASP A 66 1.40 -4.31 31.05
CA ASP A 66 0.30 -5.08 30.48
C ASP A 66 0.84 -6.17 29.54
N PRO A 67 0.64 -7.46 29.83
CA PRO A 67 1.21 -8.52 29.03
C PRO A 67 0.63 -8.55 27.63
N VAL A 68 1.52 -8.63 26.62
CA VAL A 68 1.12 -8.79 25.22
C VAL A 68 0.48 -10.17 25.02
N GLN A 69 -0.80 -10.19 24.64
CA GLN A 69 -1.58 -11.42 24.48
C GLN A 69 -1.39 -12.07 23.11
N ALA A 70 -1.08 -11.28 22.08
CA ALA A 70 -0.76 -11.77 20.74
C ALA A 70 0.12 -10.77 19.99
N LEU A 71 1.01 -11.30 19.14
CA LEU A 71 1.77 -10.59 18.13
C LEU A 71 1.13 -10.87 16.76
N CYS A 72 0.82 -9.82 15.99
CA CYS A 72 0.36 -9.98 14.62
C CYS A 72 1.23 -9.18 13.65
N LEU A 73 1.50 -9.74 12.46
CA LEU A 73 2.44 -9.22 11.49
C LEU A 73 1.73 -8.82 10.21
N SER A 74 1.91 -7.59 9.73
CA SER A 74 1.58 -7.14 8.37
C SER A 74 2.85 -6.75 7.61
N SER A 75 2.76 -6.71 6.29
CA SER A 75 3.86 -6.22 5.46
C SER A 75 3.37 -5.66 4.13
N HIS A 76 4.24 -4.90 3.47
CA HIS A 76 4.03 -4.63 2.05
C HIS A 76 4.14 -5.93 1.24
N GLY A 77 3.51 -5.96 0.07
CA GLY A 77 3.45 -7.11 -0.83
C GLY A 77 4.66 -7.22 -1.76
N GLU A 78 4.59 -8.18 -2.67
CA GLU A 78 5.46 -8.43 -3.83
C GLU A 78 6.94 -8.76 -3.51
N THR A 79 7.41 -8.43 -2.31
CA THR A 79 8.77 -8.73 -1.85
C THR A 79 8.88 -10.18 -1.40
N PHE A 80 9.98 -10.82 -1.75
CA PHE A 80 10.29 -12.16 -1.28
C PHE A 80 11.78 -12.33 -0.95
N VAL A 81 12.07 -13.34 -0.13
CA VAL A 81 13.40 -13.83 0.19
C VAL A 81 13.53 -15.25 -0.34
N ALA A 82 14.57 -15.55 -1.12
CA ALA A 82 14.92 -16.92 -1.53
C ALA A 82 15.68 -17.58 -0.38
N VAL A 83 15.12 -18.65 0.19
CA VAL A 83 15.74 -19.36 1.33
C VAL A 83 16.07 -20.80 1.02
N ASP A 84 17.13 -21.32 1.63
CA ASP A 84 17.50 -22.74 1.57
C ASP A 84 16.58 -23.62 2.47
N SER A 85 16.82 -24.92 2.49
CA SER A 85 16.06 -25.89 3.30
C SER A 85 16.19 -25.66 4.83
N LYS A 86 17.11 -24.82 5.26
CA LYS A 86 17.30 -24.44 6.67
C LYS A 86 16.74 -23.05 6.97
N GLY A 87 16.05 -22.39 6.01
CA GLY A 87 15.50 -21.06 6.13
C GLY A 87 16.53 -19.93 6.00
N ARG A 88 17.78 -20.22 5.59
CA ARG A 88 18.82 -19.20 5.45
C ARG A 88 18.67 -18.47 4.11
N PRO A 89 18.77 -17.14 4.08
CA PRO A 89 18.67 -16.40 2.83
C PRO A 89 19.84 -16.72 1.89
N LEU A 90 19.56 -16.89 0.62
CA LEU A 90 20.54 -17.18 -0.44
C LEU A 90 20.98 -15.92 -1.19
N ALA A 91 20.20 -14.83 -1.06
CA ALA A 91 20.44 -13.54 -1.67
C ALA A 91 19.67 -12.46 -0.90
N PRO A 92 19.95 -11.17 -1.13
CA PRO A 92 19.10 -10.09 -0.66
C PRO A 92 17.64 -10.27 -1.07
N ALA A 93 16.70 -9.80 -0.24
CA ALA A 93 15.29 -9.72 -0.60
C ALA A 93 15.11 -8.84 -1.83
N ILE A 94 14.32 -9.30 -2.81
CA ILE A 94 13.98 -8.48 -3.99
C ILE A 94 12.69 -7.73 -3.67
N LEU A 95 12.78 -6.39 -3.59
CA LEU A 95 11.69 -5.54 -3.10
C LEU A 95 10.57 -5.33 -4.13
N ASN A 96 9.45 -4.80 -3.67
CA ASN A 96 8.31 -4.41 -4.50
C ASN A 96 8.64 -3.31 -5.52
N GLN A 97 9.60 -2.43 -5.21
CA GLN A 97 10.06 -1.35 -6.10
C GLN A 97 10.98 -1.85 -7.22
N ASP A 98 11.40 -3.10 -7.17
CA ASP A 98 12.29 -3.71 -8.15
C ASP A 98 11.58 -3.94 -9.48
N THR A 99 12.16 -3.46 -10.56
CA THR A 99 11.61 -3.57 -11.92
C THR A 99 12.53 -4.34 -12.88
N ARG A 100 13.54 -5.09 -12.33
CA ARG A 100 14.49 -5.88 -13.14
C ARG A 100 13.83 -6.90 -14.06
N ALA A 101 12.63 -7.37 -13.71
CA ALA A 101 11.90 -8.44 -14.37
C ALA A 101 10.85 -7.95 -15.39
N THR A 102 11.07 -6.79 -16.04
CA THR A 102 10.14 -6.24 -17.04
C THR A 102 9.92 -7.22 -18.18
N GLY A 103 10.98 -7.78 -18.75
CA GLY A 103 10.87 -8.77 -19.83
C GLY A 103 10.16 -10.07 -19.41
N GLU A 104 10.28 -10.48 -18.14
CA GLU A 104 9.58 -11.65 -17.62
C GLU A 104 8.10 -11.35 -17.34
N ALA A 105 7.76 -10.11 -16.98
CA ALA A 105 6.36 -9.68 -16.89
C ALA A 105 5.69 -9.72 -18.27
N ASP A 106 6.33 -9.16 -19.30
CA ASP A 106 5.85 -9.20 -20.68
C ASP A 106 5.72 -10.66 -21.17
N TRP A 107 6.68 -11.51 -20.85
CA TRP A 107 6.62 -12.94 -21.15
C TRP A 107 5.40 -13.61 -20.50
N CYS A 108 5.08 -13.30 -19.23
CA CYS A 108 3.87 -13.83 -18.58
C CYS A 108 2.59 -13.45 -19.36
N GLU A 109 2.49 -12.21 -19.83
CA GLU A 109 1.35 -11.79 -20.66
C GLU A 109 1.30 -12.53 -22.02
N GLN A 110 2.43 -12.73 -22.66
CA GLN A 110 2.51 -13.42 -23.95
C GLN A 110 2.13 -14.91 -23.86
N VAL A 111 2.59 -15.60 -22.81
CA VAL A 111 2.42 -17.06 -22.67
C VAL A 111 1.07 -17.43 -22.07
N ILE A 112 0.60 -16.69 -21.07
CA ILE A 112 -0.64 -17.00 -20.33
C ILE A 112 -1.81 -16.17 -20.86
N GLY A 113 -1.55 -14.94 -21.30
CA GLY A 113 -2.53 -13.97 -21.75
C GLY A 113 -2.99 -13.02 -20.63
N ARG A 114 -2.96 -11.71 -20.95
CA ARG A 114 -3.31 -10.64 -19.98
C ARG A 114 -4.66 -10.86 -19.30
N LYS A 115 -5.72 -11.13 -20.10
CA LYS A 115 -7.06 -11.36 -19.57
C LYS A 115 -7.12 -12.62 -18.70
N ARG A 116 -6.41 -13.68 -19.10
CA ARG A 116 -6.39 -14.94 -18.35
C ARG A 116 -5.69 -14.78 -17.00
N LEU A 117 -4.53 -14.13 -16.98
CA LEU A 117 -3.83 -13.77 -15.72
C LEU A 117 -4.74 -12.99 -14.79
N PHE A 118 -5.40 -11.95 -15.31
CA PHE A 118 -6.32 -11.12 -14.54
C PHE A 118 -7.51 -11.92 -13.98
N GLN A 119 -8.09 -12.82 -14.78
CA GLN A 119 -9.20 -13.66 -14.33
C GLN A 119 -8.84 -14.64 -13.20
N ILE A 120 -7.59 -15.09 -13.16
CA ILE A 120 -7.10 -16.00 -12.11
C ILE A 120 -6.66 -15.20 -10.88
N THR A 121 -5.82 -14.18 -11.09
CA THR A 121 -5.09 -13.52 -10.00
C THR A 121 -5.73 -12.19 -9.53
N GLY A 122 -6.60 -11.61 -10.37
CA GLY A 122 -7.13 -10.25 -10.17
C GLY A 122 -6.11 -9.13 -10.34
N LEU A 123 -4.93 -9.45 -10.86
CA LEU A 123 -3.82 -8.50 -11.04
C LEU A 123 -3.56 -8.25 -12.52
N VAL A 124 -3.25 -7.01 -12.85
CA VAL A 124 -2.66 -6.65 -14.15
C VAL A 124 -1.15 -6.88 -14.05
N THR A 125 -0.58 -7.47 -15.08
CA THR A 125 0.85 -7.84 -15.08
C THR A 125 1.75 -6.62 -14.88
N HIS A 126 2.72 -6.76 -13.99
CA HIS A 126 3.73 -5.74 -13.71
C HIS A 126 5.01 -6.39 -13.16
N PRO A 127 6.21 -5.86 -13.45
CA PRO A 127 7.48 -6.43 -12.96
C PRO A 127 7.63 -6.43 -11.44
N MET A 128 6.84 -5.64 -10.72
CA MET A 128 6.84 -5.61 -9.26
C MET A 128 6.46 -6.95 -8.61
N TYR A 129 5.64 -7.77 -9.28
CA TYR A 129 5.14 -9.03 -8.71
C TYR A 129 6.22 -10.11 -8.57
N SER A 130 5.99 -11.05 -7.66
CA SER A 130 7.02 -12.02 -7.28
C SER A 130 7.35 -13.01 -8.41
N VAL A 131 6.37 -13.55 -9.15
CA VAL A 131 6.63 -14.57 -10.19
C VAL A 131 7.51 -14.06 -11.32
N PRO A 132 7.33 -12.88 -11.93
CA PRO A 132 8.28 -12.35 -12.90
C PRO A 132 9.71 -12.29 -12.35
N LYS A 133 9.91 -11.84 -11.11
CA LYS A 133 11.22 -11.76 -10.45
C LYS A 133 11.81 -13.16 -10.16
N ILE A 134 11.00 -14.16 -9.84
CA ILE A 134 11.44 -15.55 -9.67
C ILE A 134 11.88 -16.14 -11.03
N ILE A 135 11.14 -15.87 -12.10
CA ILE A 135 11.54 -16.28 -13.47
C ILE A 135 12.86 -15.60 -13.85
N TRP A 136 13.03 -14.32 -13.51
CA TRP A 136 14.28 -13.61 -13.73
C TRP A 136 15.45 -14.28 -12.96
N LEU A 137 15.25 -14.66 -11.68
CA LEU A 137 16.26 -15.41 -10.90
C LEU A 137 16.62 -16.73 -11.57
N ARG A 138 15.66 -17.49 -12.04
CA ARG A 138 15.90 -18.76 -12.75
C ARG A 138 16.81 -18.56 -13.97
N LYS A 139 16.61 -17.49 -14.74
CA LYS A 139 17.38 -17.20 -15.94
C LYS A 139 18.77 -16.62 -15.65
N ASN A 140 18.87 -15.72 -14.69
CA ASN A 140 20.06 -14.91 -14.46
C ASN A 140 20.92 -15.39 -13.28
N ARG A 141 20.31 -16.12 -12.34
CA ARG A 141 20.95 -16.68 -11.15
C ARG A 141 20.46 -18.13 -10.92
N PRO A 142 20.72 -19.04 -11.87
CA PRO A 142 20.28 -20.44 -11.78
C PRO A 142 20.85 -21.16 -10.55
N ASP A 143 22.01 -20.75 -10.07
CA ASP A 143 22.65 -21.22 -8.84
C ASP A 143 21.77 -20.97 -7.61
N ILE A 144 21.24 -19.74 -7.46
CA ILE A 144 20.31 -19.36 -6.38
C ILE A 144 18.99 -20.11 -6.55
N PHE A 145 18.41 -20.07 -7.76
CA PHE A 145 17.12 -20.70 -8.01
C PHE A 145 17.14 -22.20 -7.69
N ALA A 146 18.18 -22.93 -8.13
CA ALA A 146 18.33 -24.36 -7.87
C ALA A 146 18.54 -24.69 -6.39
N SER A 147 19.14 -23.78 -5.61
CA SER A 147 19.39 -23.95 -4.18
C SER A 147 18.19 -23.49 -3.33
N THR A 148 17.20 -22.80 -3.93
CA THR A 148 16.04 -22.26 -3.22
C THR A 148 15.06 -23.36 -2.87
N ALA A 149 14.86 -23.58 -1.58
CA ALA A 149 13.81 -24.45 -1.07
C ALA A 149 12.43 -23.76 -1.04
N CYS A 150 12.42 -22.44 -0.73
CA CYS A 150 11.17 -21.67 -0.72
C CYS A 150 11.42 -20.19 -1.00
N PHE A 151 10.52 -19.55 -1.76
CA PHE A 151 10.43 -18.10 -1.95
C PHE A 151 9.45 -17.53 -0.94
N VAL A 152 9.94 -17.17 0.24
CA VAL A 152 9.09 -16.72 1.36
C VAL A 152 8.79 -15.22 1.28
N THR A 153 7.62 -14.80 1.74
CA THR A 153 7.31 -13.37 1.96
C THR A 153 8.13 -12.82 3.13
N LEU A 154 8.09 -11.50 3.34
CA LEU A 154 8.73 -10.89 4.51
C LEU A 154 8.20 -11.50 5.82
N ILE A 155 6.87 -11.64 5.95
CA ILE A 155 6.27 -12.30 7.12
C ILE A 155 6.78 -13.74 7.23
N GLY A 156 6.81 -14.49 6.12
CA GLY A 156 7.32 -15.86 6.12
C GLY A 156 8.78 -15.98 6.57
N TYR A 157 9.63 -15.02 6.18
CA TYR A 157 11.02 -14.94 6.66
C TYR A 157 11.09 -14.64 8.16
N ILE A 158 10.31 -13.70 8.66
CA ILE A 158 10.23 -13.38 10.10
C ILE A 158 9.70 -14.57 10.92
N LEU A 159 8.70 -15.30 10.39
CA LEU A 159 8.20 -16.52 11.04
C LEU A 159 9.31 -17.58 11.20
N GLN A 160 10.18 -17.76 10.19
CA GLN A 160 11.30 -18.70 10.28
C GLN A 160 12.30 -18.33 11.38
N HIS A 161 12.59 -17.04 11.60
CA HIS A 161 13.38 -16.58 12.74
C HIS A 161 12.72 -16.88 14.09
N MET A 162 11.39 -16.94 14.12
CA MET A 162 10.64 -17.36 15.32
C MET A 162 10.56 -18.89 15.49
N GLY A 163 11.18 -19.66 14.59
CA GLY A 163 11.09 -21.13 14.57
C GLY A 163 9.73 -21.64 14.10
N LEU A 164 8.97 -20.84 13.35
CA LEU A 164 7.63 -21.16 12.86
C LEU A 164 7.64 -21.44 11.35
N PRO A 165 6.66 -22.21 10.84
CA PRO A 165 6.52 -22.45 9.40
C PRO A 165 6.33 -21.17 8.61
N PRO A 166 6.89 -21.05 7.39
CA PRO A 166 6.78 -19.85 6.57
C PRO A 166 5.43 -19.79 5.84
N TYR A 167 4.34 -19.66 6.57
CA TYR A 167 3.01 -19.46 6.01
C TYR A 167 2.91 -18.12 5.28
N VAL A 168 1.98 -18.04 4.33
CA VAL A 168 1.57 -16.79 3.67
C VAL A 168 0.05 -16.64 3.79
N ASP A 169 -0.43 -15.46 4.15
CA ASP A 169 -1.86 -15.19 4.10
C ASP A 169 -2.34 -14.96 2.65
N TYR A 170 -3.66 -15.10 2.42
CA TYR A 170 -4.22 -15.01 1.07
C TYR A 170 -4.00 -13.63 0.42
N SER A 171 -3.95 -12.55 1.20
CA SER A 171 -3.73 -11.21 0.65
C SER A 171 -2.31 -11.04 0.11
N LEU A 172 -1.30 -11.50 0.83
CA LEU A 172 0.10 -11.52 0.37
C LEU A 172 0.34 -12.57 -0.72
N ALA A 173 -0.28 -13.77 -0.63
CA ALA A 173 -0.21 -14.77 -1.69
C ALA A 173 -0.74 -14.22 -3.01
N SER A 174 -1.80 -13.42 -2.97
CA SER A 174 -2.34 -12.75 -4.16
C SER A 174 -1.29 -11.90 -4.88
N ARG A 175 -0.31 -11.32 -4.15
CA ARG A 175 0.72 -10.42 -4.72
C ARG A 175 1.84 -11.16 -5.46
N PHE A 176 1.80 -12.49 -5.55
CA PHE A 176 2.76 -13.28 -6.33
C PHE A 176 2.51 -13.29 -7.83
N LEU A 177 1.33 -12.94 -8.32
CA LEU A 177 0.86 -13.13 -9.70
C LEU A 177 0.69 -14.62 -10.08
N ALA A 178 0.48 -15.49 -9.11
CA ALA A 178 0.27 -16.94 -9.31
C ALA A 178 -0.83 -17.51 -8.40
N PHE A 179 -1.48 -16.69 -7.60
CA PHE A 179 -2.52 -17.14 -6.68
C PHE A 179 -3.91 -17.01 -7.32
N ASP A 180 -4.65 -18.13 -7.40
CA ASP A 180 -6.06 -18.13 -7.79
C ASP A 180 -6.89 -17.58 -6.62
N ILE A 181 -7.31 -16.32 -6.73
CA ILE A 181 -7.97 -15.60 -5.65
C ILE A 181 -9.35 -16.16 -5.32
N ARG A 182 -10.02 -16.84 -6.26
CA ARG A 182 -11.32 -17.49 -6.03
C ARG A 182 -11.16 -18.84 -5.36
N LYS A 183 -10.21 -19.65 -5.83
CA LYS A 183 -9.92 -20.98 -5.26
C LYS A 183 -9.09 -20.91 -3.99
N ARG A 184 -8.42 -19.75 -3.75
CA ARG A 184 -7.51 -19.53 -2.61
C ARG A 184 -6.39 -20.55 -2.54
N CYS A 185 -5.76 -20.80 -3.68
CA CYS A 185 -4.62 -21.71 -3.82
C CYS A 185 -3.70 -21.23 -4.96
N TRP A 186 -2.50 -21.73 -4.98
CA TRP A 186 -1.59 -21.52 -6.10
C TRP A 186 -2.19 -22.08 -7.40
N SER A 187 -2.12 -21.31 -8.49
CA SER A 187 -2.62 -21.70 -9.80
C SER A 187 -1.64 -22.66 -10.50
N GLU A 188 -2.04 -23.90 -10.66
CA GLU A 188 -1.23 -24.90 -11.37
C GLU A 188 -0.93 -24.48 -12.82
N GLU A 189 -1.87 -23.79 -13.48
CA GLU A 189 -1.71 -23.26 -14.84
C GLU A 189 -0.53 -22.27 -14.90
N ILE A 190 -0.48 -21.31 -13.97
CA ILE A 190 0.57 -20.29 -13.92
C ILE A 190 1.89 -20.91 -13.47
N LEU A 191 1.88 -21.76 -12.45
CA LEU A 191 3.09 -22.41 -11.95
C LEU A 191 3.72 -23.30 -13.02
N THR A 192 2.94 -24.06 -13.77
CA THR A 192 3.43 -24.89 -14.89
C THR A 192 4.06 -24.02 -15.96
N ALA A 193 3.40 -22.93 -16.37
CA ALA A 193 3.96 -22.00 -17.35
C ALA A 193 5.27 -21.37 -16.85
N ALA A 194 5.33 -20.97 -15.59
CA ALA A 194 6.51 -20.38 -14.96
C ALA A 194 7.62 -21.41 -14.65
N GLU A 195 7.38 -22.71 -14.84
CA GLU A 195 8.27 -23.82 -14.43
C GLU A 195 8.69 -23.67 -12.94
N LEU A 196 7.71 -23.39 -12.08
CA LEU A 196 7.89 -23.17 -10.63
C LEU A 196 7.16 -24.27 -9.87
N GLY A 197 7.90 -25.00 -9.03
CA GLY A 197 7.32 -26.02 -8.17
C GLY A 197 6.47 -25.41 -7.07
N LYS A 198 5.31 -26.02 -6.79
CA LYS A 198 4.43 -25.57 -5.71
C LYS A 198 5.10 -25.65 -4.34
N GLU A 199 6.00 -26.61 -4.15
CA GLU A 199 6.84 -26.80 -2.96
C GLU A 199 7.84 -25.67 -2.72
N GLN A 200 8.18 -24.90 -3.75
CA GLN A 200 9.04 -23.71 -3.64
C GLN A 200 8.26 -22.45 -3.20
N LEU A 201 6.96 -22.57 -2.94
CA LEU A 201 6.14 -21.48 -2.47
C LEU A 201 5.60 -21.75 -1.05
N PRO A 202 5.40 -20.70 -0.24
CA PRO A 202 4.87 -20.86 1.12
C PRO A 202 3.44 -21.40 1.10
N VAL A 203 3.04 -22.07 2.18
CA VAL A 203 1.68 -22.61 2.30
C VAL A 203 0.69 -21.46 2.55
N PRO A 204 -0.31 -21.26 1.66
CA PRO A 204 -1.28 -20.20 1.84
C PRO A 204 -2.34 -20.58 2.88
N VAL A 205 -2.62 -19.65 3.80
CA VAL A 205 -3.63 -19.78 4.88
C VAL A 205 -4.44 -18.50 5.00
N PRO A 206 -5.63 -18.50 5.66
CA PRO A 206 -6.37 -17.27 5.90
C PRO A 206 -5.59 -16.29 6.79
N ALA A 207 -5.73 -14.98 6.57
CA ALA A 207 -5.31 -13.98 7.54
C ALA A 207 -6.06 -14.18 8.87
N GLY A 208 -5.45 -13.79 9.99
CA GLY A 208 -5.94 -14.11 11.34
C GLY A 208 -5.62 -15.53 11.81
N SER A 209 -4.95 -16.37 11.00
CA SER A 209 -4.48 -17.69 11.45
C SER A 209 -3.34 -17.55 12.45
N ILE A 210 -3.34 -18.37 13.51
CA ILE A 210 -2.22 -18.47 14.44
C ILE A 210 -1.16 -19.36 13.78
N ALA A 211 0.01 -18.77 13.46
CA ALA A 211 1.14 -19.49 12.88
C ALA A 211 1.84 -20.41 13.89
N GLY A 212 1.76 -20.05 15.17
CA GLY A 212 2.34 -20.78 16.28
C GLY A 212 2.50 -19.89 17.51
N LYS A 213 3.43 -20.27 18.40
CA LYS A 213 3.75 -19.54 19.63
C LYS A 213 5.23 -19.27 19.69
N LEU A 214 5.64 -18.13 20.24
CA LEU A 214 7.04 -17.79 20.43
C LEU A 214 7.74 -18.81 21.34
N ASN A 215 8.89 -19.29 20.89
CA ASN A 215 9.82 -20.00 21.74
C ASN A 215 10.60 -19.01 22.63
N SER A 216 11.44 -19.50 23.55
CA SER A 216 12.16 -18.64 24.49
C SER A 216 13.16 -17.70 23.83
N GLU A 217 13.81 -18.13 22.74
CA GLU A 217 14.80 -17.34 22.01
C GLU A 217 14.13 -16.17 21.29
N ALA A 218 13.15 -16.45 20.42
CA ALA A 218 12.41 -15.41 19.70
C ALA A 218 11.66 -14.46 20.64
N ALA A 219 11.11 -14.96 21.74
CA ALA A 219 10.47 -14.14 22.77
C ALA A 219 11.47 -13.15 23.40
N SER A 220 12.67 -13.62 23.75
CA SER A 220 13.76 -12.76 24.26
C SER A 220 14.15 -11.70 23.23
N ASP A 221 14.28 -12.08 21.96
CA ASP A 221 14.65 -11.16 20.88
C ASP A 221 13.61 -10.08 20.64
N LEU A 222 12.35 -10.39 20.78
CA LEU A 222 11.24 -9.46 20.59
C LEU A 222 10.85 -8.65 21.84
N GLY A 223 11.40 -9.01 23.01
CA GLY A 223 11.00 -8.42 24.29
C GLY A 223 9.60 -8.87 24.74
N LEU A 224 9.19 -10.08 24.38
CA LEU A 224 7.88 -10.67 24.67
C LEU A 224 8.00 -11.89 25.57
N SER A 225 6.87 -12.42 26.03
CA SER A 225 6.84 -13.65 26.83
C SER A 225 6.88 -14.91 25.94
N PRO A 226 7.61 -15.95 26.32
CA PRO A 226 7.48 -17.24 25.66
C PRO A 226 6.04 -17.74 25.68
N GLY A 227 5.62 -18.35 24.59
CA GLY A 227 4.23 -18.81 24.43
C GLY A 227 3.26 -17.78 23.87
N THR A 228 3.67 -16.51 23.66
CA THR A 228 2.84 -15.50 22.99
C THR A 228 2.44 -16.00 21.60
N PRO A 229 1.13 -16.03 21.26
CA PRO A 229 0.66 -16.40 19.93
C PRO A 229 1.16 -15.44 18.87
N VAL A 230 1.61 -15.99 17.73
CA VAL A 230 1.98 -15.23 16.53
C VAL A 230 0.89 -15.41 15.48
N VAL A 231 0.28 -14.31 15.07
CA VAL A 231 -0.86 -14.25 14.15
C VAL A 231 -0.42 -13.70 12.81
N LEU A 232 -0.93 -14.27 11.73
CA LEU A 232 -0.76 -13.75 10.37
C LEU A 232 -1.72 -12.58 10.15
N GLY A 233 -1.20 -11.41 9.91
CA GLY A 233 -1.96 -10.25 9.47
C GLY A 233 -2.21 -10.33 7.97
N GLY A 234 -1.30 -9.74 7.18
CA GLY A 234 -1.39 -9.78 5.73
C GLY A 234 -0.78 -8.56 5.05
N HIS A 235 -1.23 -8.32 3.82
CA HIS A 235 -0.81 -7.16 3.04
C HIS A 235 -1.30 -5.86 3.72
N ASP A 236 -0.45 -4.84 3.75
CA ASP A 236 -0.69 -3.56 4.44
C ASP A 236 -2.01 -2.89 4.04
N GLN A 237 -2.33 -2.82 2.73
CA GLN A 237 -3.52 -2.13 2.24
C GLN A 237 -4.83 -2.79 2.72
N PRO A 238 -5.05 -4.12 2.63
CA PRO A 238 -6.18 -4.77 3.25
C PRO A 238 -6.21 -4.68 4.78
N CYS A 239 -5.05 -4.71 5.45
CA CYS A 239 -4.98 -4.46 6.90
C CYS A 239 -5.44 -3.03 7.22
N GLY A 240 -4.97 -2.02 6.47
CA GLY A 240 -5.41 -0.64 6.60
C GLY A 240 -6.91 -0.47 6.35
N ALA A 241 -7.43 -1.14 5.32
CA ALA A 241 -8.86 -1.17 5.03
C ALA A 241 -9.68 -1.71 6.22
N LEU A 242 -9.25 -2.82 6.83
CA LEU A 242 -9.87 -3.35 8.06
C LEU A 242 -9.77 -2.36 9.22
N GLY A 243 -8.61 -1.70 9.38
CA GLY A 243 -8.37 -0.72 10.45
C GLY A 243 -9.22 0.56 10.38
N VAL A 244 -9.85 0.82 9.22
CA VAL A 244 -10.85 1.89 9.06
C VAL A 244 -12.27 1.34 8.89
N GLY A 245 -12.47 0.03 9.09
CA GLY A 245 -13.77 -0.60 9.05
C GLY A 245 -14.29 -0.96 7.66
N VAL A 246 -13.43 -0.99 6.64
CA VAL A 246 -13.77 -1.52 5.32
C VAL A 246 -13.66 -3.05 5.38
N ILE A 247 -14.81 -3.73 5.42
CA ILE A 247 -14.90 -5.20 5.46
C ILE A 247 -15.47 -5.74 4.14
N GLY A 248 -16.49 -5.09 3.62
CA GLY A 248 -17.17 -5.47 2.40
C GLY A 248 -17.71 -4.24 1.68
N LYS A 249 -18.75 -4.42 0.85
CA LYS A 249 -19.32 -3.35 0.03
C LYS A 249 -19.80 -2.16 0.86
N GLY A 250 -19.62 -0.95 0.35
CA GLY A 250 -20.21 0.29 0.85
C GLY A 250 -19.23 1.29 1.44
N ARG A 251 -18.12 0.86 2.01
CA ARG A 251 -17.07 1.73 2.55
C ARG A 251 -15.84 1.69 1.68
N VAL A 252 -15.12 2.82 1.62
CA VAL A 252 -13.87 2.96 0.89
C VAL A 252 -12.80 3.48 1.82
N TYR A 253 -11.64 2.88 1.81
CA TYR A 253 -10.46 3.36 2.49
C TYR A 253 -9.65 4.25 1.56
N ASP A 254 -9.26 5.44 2.01
CA ASP A 254 -8.35 6.32 1.32
C ASP A 254 -7.14 6.62 2.23
N SER A 255 -5.99 6.13 1.81
CA SER A 255 -4.70 6.32 2.48
C SER A 255 -3.92 7.44 1.80
N ILE A 256 -3.96 8.65 2.38
CA ILE A 256 -3.32 9.84 1.81
C ILE A 256 -1.86 9.93 2.28
N GLY A 257 -0.99 9.19 1.62
CA GLY A 257 0.46 9.13 1.87
C GLY A 257 1.27 9.74 0.72
N THR A 258 2.52 9.26 0.52
CA THR A 258 3.37 9.57 -0.66
C THR A 258 2.62 9.25 -1.95
N TYR A 259 2.01 8.07 -2.01
CA TYR A 259 0.91 7.73 -2.91
C TYR A 259 -0.40 7.84 -2.14
N GLU A 260 -1.47 8.14 -2.84
CA GLU A 260 -2.83 8.05 -2.35
C GLU A 260 -3.44 6.76 -2.87
N CYS A 261 -3.83 5.87 -1.95
CA CYS A 261 -4.33 4.54 -2.26
C CYS A 261 -5.80 4.44 -1.86
N ILE A 262 -6.65 4.14 -2.85
CA ILE A 262 -8.09 4.00 -2.66
C ILE A 262 -8.41 2.51 -2.71
N VAL A 263 -9.00 1.99 -1.63
CA VAL A 263 -9.29 0.56 -1.45
C VAL A 263 -10.78 0.37 -1.24
N VAL A 264 -11.43 -0.30 -2.17
CA VAL A 264 -12.85 -0.65 -2.13
C VAL A 264 -13.00 -2.10 -1.67
N GLY A 265 -13.77 -2.33 -0.60
CA GLY A 265 -14.13 -3.67 -0.14
C GLY A 265 -15.28 -4.26 -0.96
N SER A 266 -15.26 -5.59 -1.19
CA SER A 266 -16.31 -6.29 -1.93
C SER A 266 -16.48 -7.74 -1.46
N ASP A 267 -17.66 -8.32 -1.76
CA ASP A 267 -17.95 -9.72 -1.47
C ASP A 267 -17.44 -10.67 -2.58
N GLU A 268 -17.30 -10.13 -3.80
CA GLU A 268 -16.77 -10.84 -4.96
C GLU A 268 -15.61 -10.07 -5.57
N PRO A 269 -14.63 -10.74 -6.20
CA PRO A 269 -13.52 -10.06 -6.84
C PRO A 269 -13.99 -9.29 -8.08
N CYS A 270 -13.49 -8.08 -8.25
CA CYS A 270 -13.76 -7.22 -9.40
C CYS A 270 -12.89 -7.65 -10.60
N LEU A 271 -13.42 -8.52 -11.47
CA LEU A 271 -12.72 -9.08 -12.63
C LEU A 271 -13.38 -8.68 -13.95
N SER A 272 -14.04 -7.51 -13.99
CA SER A 272 -14.68 -6.97 -15.19
C SER A 272 -13.64 -6.52 -16.23
N ASP A 273 -14.06 -6.44 -17.50
CA ASP A 273 -13.21 -5.88 -18.55
C ASP A 273 -12.89 -4.39 -18.27
N ALA A 274 -13.81 -3.64 -17.64
CA ALA A 274 -13.56 -2.27 -17.20
C ALA A 274 -12.42 -2.20 -16.17
N ALA A 275 -12.43 -3.11 -15.17
CA ALA A 275 -11.35 -3.19 -14.19
C ALA A 275 -9.99 -3.53 -14.83
N LEU A 276 -9.99 -4.46 -15.79
CA LEU A 276 -8.78 -4.81 -16.55
C LEU A 276 -8.25 -3.63 -17.36
N HIS A 277 -9.13 -2.88 -18.06
CA HIS A 277 -8.73 -1.71 -18.85
C HIS A 277 -8.21 -0.57 -17.96
N ALA A 278 -8.80 -0.39 -16.78
CA ALA A 278 -8.37 0.61 -15.80
C ALA A 278 -7.18 0.14 -14.95
N SER A 279 -6.61 -1.01 -15.27
CA SER A 279 -5.48 -1.60 -14.57
C SER A 279 -5.69 -1.71 -13.04
N LEU A 280 -6.95 -1.92 -12.61
CA LEU A 280 -7.27 -2.11 -11.20
C LEU A 280 -6.78 -3.46 -10.72
N ASN A 281 -6.38 -3.52 -9.45
CA ASN A 281 -5.99 -4.76 -8.80
C ASN A 281 -7.10 -5.21 -7.85
N SER A 282 -7.66 -6.40 -8.07
CA SER A 282 -8.65 -7.01 -7.17
C SER A 282 -8.09 -8.31 -6.59
N TYR A 283 -8.01 -8.39 -5.25
CA TYR A 283 -7.37 -9.52 -4.58
C TYR A 283 -7.99 -9.81 -3.21
N CYS A 284 -7.53 -10.87 -2.54
CA CYS A 284 -8.08 -11.30 -1.26
C CYS A 284 -7.92 -10.22 -0.18
N HIS A 285 -9.00 -9.94 0.54
CA HIS A 285 -8.98 -9.18 1.77
C HIS A 285 -8.39 -10.02 2.92
N VAL A 286 -7.93 -9.36 4.00
CA VAL A 286 -7.57 -10.02 5.27
C VAL A 286 -8.80 -10.50 6.07
N VAL A 287 -9.99 -10.03 5.71
CA VAL A 287 -11.24 -10.58 6.24
C VAL A 287 -11.66 -11.79 5.39
N PRO A 288 -11.96 -12.94 6.01
CA PRO A 288 -12.31 -14.16 5.28
C PRO A 288 -13.43 -13.95 4.28
N GLN A 289 -13.30 -14.54 3.09
CA GLN A 289 -14.29 -14.51 2.00
C GLN A 289 -14.57 -13.12 1.41
N LYS A 290 -13.78 -12.10 1.74
CA LYS A 290 -13.89 -10.76 1.17
C LYS A 290 -12.72 -10.48 0.23
N PHE A 291 -12.91 -9.45 -0.59
CA PHE A 291 -11.92 -8.98 -1.56
C PHE A 291 -11.76 -7.47 -1.43
N VAL A 292 -10.65 -6.97 -1.93
CA VAL A 292 -10.40 -5.54 -2.10
C VAL A 292 -10.10 -5.24 -3.57
N THR A 293 -10.53 -4.08 -4.05
CA THR A 293 -10.11 -3.53 -5.33
C THR A 293 -9.43 -2.22 -5.09
N LEU A 294 -8.24 -2.04 -5.66
CA LEU A 294 -7.33 -0.96 -5.35
C LEU A 294 -6.97 -0.16 -6.60
N ALA A 295 -7.03 1.17 -6.46
CA ALA A 295 -6.40 2.14 -7.34
C ALA A 295 -5.48 3.05 -6.54
N TYR A 296 -4.42 3.58 -7.16
CA TYR A 296 -3.51 4.51 -6.50
C TYR A 296 -2.87 5.49 -7.49
N PHE A 297 -2.43 6.63 -6.96
CA PHE A 297 -1.76 7.68 -7.73
C PHE A 297 -0.74 8.43 -6.87
N PRO A 298 0.29 9.08 -7.46
CA PRO A 298 1.21 9.95 -6.74
C PRO A 298 0.48 11.14 -6.12
N SER A 299 0.61 11.37 -4.81
CA SER A 299 -0.11 12.42 -4.09
C SER A 299 0.83 13.24 -3.19
N GLY A 300 1.13 12.77 -2.00
CA GLY A 300 1.95 13.49 -1.03
C GLY A 300 3.36 13.84 -1.53
N ILE A 301 3.89 13.09 -2.50
CA ILE A 301 5.15 13.41 -3.15
C ILE A 301 5.12 14.77 -3.86
N MET A 302 3.97 15.15 -4.46
CA MET A 302 3.80 16.45 -5.11
C MET A 302 3.77 17.59 -4.09
N VAL A 303 3.07 17.38 -2.97
CA VAL A 303 2.98 18.35 -1.87
C VAL A 303 4.34 18.55 -1.23
N LYS A 304 5.08 17.45 -0.98
CA LYS A 304 6.42 17.49 -0.43
C LYS A 304 7.41 18.16 -1.39
N TRP A 305 7.40 17.80 -2.68
CA TRP A 305 8.25 18.44 -3.68
C TRP A 305 8.08 19.96 -3.66
N PHE A 306 6.84 20.43 -3.60
CA PHE A 306 6.55 21.86 -3.55
C PHE A 306 7.04 22.51 -2.26
N HIS A 307 6.83 21.85 -1.12
CA HIS A 307 7.37 22.30 0.16
C HIS A 307 8.89 22.43 0.13
N ASP A 308 9.59 21.41 -0.37
CA ASP A 308 11.06 21.40 -0.44
C ASP A 308 11.60 22.43 -1.42
N LEU A 309 10.85 22.74 -2.48
CA LEU A 309 11.18 23.82 -3.40
C LEU A 309 11.13 25.20 -2.73
N LEU A 310 10.20 25.41 -1.80
CA LEU A 310 10.02 26.69 -1.10
C LEU A 310 10.94 26.85 0.12
N TYR A 311 11.15 25.79 0.87
CA TYR A 311 11.77 25.84 2.20
C TYR A 311 13.01 24.94 2.35
N GLY A 312 13.29 24.10 1.37
CA GLY A 312 14.44 23.20 1.38
C GLY A 312 15.76 23.91 1.05
N ASN A 313 16.89 23.29 1.41
CA ASN A 313 18.23 23.81 1.21
C ASN A 313 18.75 23.73 -0.25
N GLY A 314 17.88 23.74 -1.24
CA GLY A 314 18.25 23.84 -2.66
C GLY A 314 18.83 22.57 -3.29
N SER A 315 18.93 21.45 -2.59
CA SER A 315 19.53 20.21 -3.12
C SER A 315 18.62 19.40 -4.05
N GLY A 316 17.35 19.76 -4.17
CA GLY A 316 16.42 19.23 -5.21
C GLY A 316 16.15 17.72 -5.22
N HIS A 317 16.82 16.92 -4.40
CA HIS A 317 16.62 15.48 -4.34
C HIS A 317 15.63 15.08 -3.24
N VAL A 318 14.42 14.73 -3.66
CA VAL A 318 13.40 14.14 -2.78
C VAL A 318 13.69 12.65 -2.66
N THR A 319 14.22 12.20 -1.54
CA THR A 319 14.31 10.79 -1.19
C THR A 319 13.16 10.40 -0.28
N ALA A 320 12.75 9.12 -0.30
CA ALA A 320 11.71 8.61 0.60
C ALA A 320 12.04 8.85 2.09
N GLU A 321 13.33 8.92 2.44
CA GLU A 321 13.82 9.15 3.80
C GLU A 321 13.57 10.58 4.30
N THR A 322 13.64 11.58 3.41
CA THR A 322 13.39 12.99 3.78
C THR A 322 11.91 13.30 3.98
N ILE A 323 11.01 12.41 3.57
CA ILE A 323 9.55 12.62 3.70
C ILE A 323 9.08 12.61 5.16
N ALA A 324 9.73 11.84 6.03
CA ALA A 324 9.23 11.63 7.39
C ALA A 324 9.66 12.70 8.41
N ASP A 325 10.80 13.39 8.22
CA ASP A 325 11.40 14.22 9.25
C ASP A 325 11.18 15.75 9.06
N SER A 326 10.62 16.21 7.93
CA SER A 326 10.53 17.64 7.61
C SER A 326 9.13 18.22 7.60
N LEU A 327 8.12 17.53 8.18
CA LEU A 327 6.79 18.08 8.34
C LEU A 327 6.77 19.08 9.50
N GLU A 328 7.38 20.25 9.31
CA GLU A 328 7.08 21.41 10.14
C GLU A 328 5.64 21.81 9.84
N ALA A 329 4.74 21.38 10.73
CA ALA A 329 3.29 21.65 10.65
C ALA A 329 2.98 23.14 10.38
N ASP A 330 3.85 24.03 10.83
CA ASP A 330 3.72 25.46 10.70
C ASP A 330 3.78 25.94 9.23
N HIS A 331 4.60 25.35 8.36
CA HIS A 331 4.70 25.80 6.96
C HIS A 331 3.44 25.47 6.15
N TYR A 332 2.87 24.27 6.31
CA TYR A 332 1.61 23.91 5.64
C TYR A 332 0.44 24.73 6.16
N SER A 333 0.35 24.92 7.48
CA SER A 333 -0.66 25.77 8.11
C SER A 333 -0.54 27.22 7.62
N PHE A 334 0.69 27.73 7.47
CA PHE A 334 0.92 29.06 6.91
C PHE A 334 0.43 29.17 5.46
N LEU A 335 0.76 28.17 4.62
CA LEU A 335 0.31 28.15 3.23
C LEU A 335 -1.21 28.11 3.15
N GLU A 336 -1.88 27.25 3.93
CA GLU A 336 -3.34 27.14 3.99
C GLU A 336 -4.03 28.42 4.47
N ALA A 337 -3.47 29.09 5.46
CA ALA A 337 -4.02 30.34 5.99
C ALA A 337 -4.01 31.51 4.98
N HIS A 338 -3.20 31.41 3.91
CA HIS A 338 -3.02 32.46 2.91
C HIS A 338 -3.51 32.08 1.51
N VAL A 339 -4.21 30.95 1.35
CA VAL A 339 -4.81 30.58 0.06
C VAL A 339 -5.99 31.50 -0.28
N PRO A 340 -6.18 31.84 -1.57
CA PRO A 340 -7.36 32.58 -2.01
C PRO A 340 -8.63 31.72 -1.85
N GLU A 341 -9.78 32.35 -1.79
CA GLU A 341 -11.07 31.65 -1.89
C GLU A 341 -11.37 31.23 -3.35
N GLY A 342 -12.07 30.10 -3.50
CA GLY A 342 -12.50 29.58 -4.81
C GLY A 342 -11.37 28.96 -5.66
N PRO A 343 -11.68 28.52 -6.88
CA PRO A 343 -10.72 27.93 -7.80
C PRO A 343 -9.60 28.88 -8.19
N THR A 344 -8.37 28.36 -8.22
CA THR A 344 -7.17 29.17 -8.55
C THR A 344 -7.05 29.51 -10.03
N GLY A 345 -7.75 28.78 -10.92
CA GLY A 345 -7.53 28.82 -12.36
C GLY A 345 -6.26 28.09 -12.82
N LEU A 346 -5.49 27.53 -11.88
CA LEU A 346 -4.37 26.64 -12.19
C LEU A 346 -4.89 25.23 -12.45
N CYS A 347 -4.29 24.54 -13.41
CA CYS A 347 -4.54 23.11 -13.60
C CYS A 347 -3.23 22.35 -13.40
N VAL A 348 -3.21 21.45 -12.41
CA VAL A 348 -2.01 20.74 -11.96
C VAL A 348 -2.23 19.23 -12.04
N THR A 349 -1.33 18.51 -12.75
CA THR A 349 -1.29 17.05 -12.73
C THR A 349 -0.16 16.56 -11.81
N PRO A 350 -0.39 15.61 -10.87
CA PRO A 350 0.58 15.28 -9.83
C PRO A 350 1.64 14.23 -10.25
N HIS A 351 1.85 14.01 -11.55
CA HIS A 351 2.61 12.89 -12.10
C HIS A 351 4.13 13.12 -12.12
N LEU A 352 4.74 13.51 -10.98
CA LEU A 352 6.19 13.77 -10.91
C LEU A 352 7.04 12.53 -11.25
N ILE A 353 6.53 11.34 -10.96
CA ILE A 353 7.21 10.05 -11.12
C ILE A 353 6.42 9.08 -12.03
N GLY A 354 5.67 9.62 -12.99
CA GLY A 354 4.77 8.85 -13.85
C GLY A 354 3.34 8.80 -13.33
N THR A 355 2.44 8.18 -14.13
CA THR A 355 1.07 7.85 -13.69
C THR A 355 1.03 6.45 -13.09
N CYS A 356 0.06 6.22 -12.20
CA CYS A 356 -0.36 4.88 -11.82
C CYS A 356 -1.67 4.53 -12.54
N ASN A 357 -2.72 4.12 -11.84
CA ASN A 357 -4.00 3.84 -12.49
C ASN A 357 -4.51 5.06 -13.30
N PRO A 358 -5.17 4.81 -14.40
CA PRO A 358 -5.37 3.53 -15.09
C PRO A 358 -4.23 3.11 -16.04
N GLU A 359 -3.30 4.03 -16.42
CA GLU A 359 -2.37 3.82 -17.54
C GLU A 359 -1.03 3.18 -17.14
N PHE A 360 -0.54 3.41 -15.92
CA PHE A 360 0.81 3.01 -15.46
C PHE A 360 1.93 3.49 -16.40
N ASN A 361 1.86 4.77 -16.79
CA ASN A 361 2.85 5.35 -17.69
C ASN A 361 4.04 5.96 -16.92
N PRO A 362 5.23 5.35 -16.92
CA PRO A 362 6.41 5.84 -16.20
C PRO A 362 7.01 7.11 -16.81
N PHE A 363 6.63 7.44 -18.05
CA PHE A 363 7.16 8.60 -18.79
C PHE A 363 6.32 9.87 -18.60
N ALA A 364 5.11 9.75 -18.04
CA ALA A 364 4.29 10.92 -17.71
C ALA A 364 5.03 11.83 -16.72
N ARG A 365 4.80 13.13 -16.83
CA ARG A 365 5.41 14.14 -15.93
C ARG A 365 4.34 15.09 -15.41
N GLY A 366 4.59 15.64 -14.21
CA GLY A 366 3.74 16.67 -13.64
C GLY A 366 3.71 17.94 -14.51
N VAL A 367 2.55 18.55 -14.59
CA VAL A 367 2.33 19.79 -15.37
C VAL A 367 1.57 20.79 -14.53
N ILE A 368 1.95 22.04 -14.62
CA ILE A 368 1.23 23.19 -14.06
C ILE A 368 0.91 24.14 -15.20
N THR A 369 -0.37 24.41 -15.43
CA THR A 369 -0.83 25.40 -16.41
C THR A 369 -1.58 26.54 -15.73
N GLY A 370 -1.79 27.67 -16.44
CA GLY A 370 -2.50 28.85 -15.92
C GLY A 370 -1.63 29.81 -15.11
N LEU A 371 -0.29 29.63 -15.12
CA LEU A 371 0.63 30.55 -14.46
C LEU A 371 0.60 31.96 -15.06
N SER A 372 0.65 32.97 -14.22
CA SER A 372 0.78 34.38 -14.58
C SER A 372 1.83 35.07 -13.69
N PRO A 373 2.29 36.28 -14.03
CA PRO A 373 3.19 37.05 -13.16
C PRO A 373 2.62 37.36 -11.76
N ALA A 374 1.31 37.26 -11.59
CA ALA A 374 0.63 37.49 -10.33
C ALA A 374 0.45 36.20 -9.49
N THR A 375 0.83 35.04 -10.01
CA THR A 375 0.66 33.76 -9.33
C THR A 375 1.55 33.70 -8.07
N THR A 376 0.90 33.51 -6.92
CA THR A 376 1.58 33.41 -5.60
C THR A 376 1.88 31.97 -5.22
N ARG A 377 2.81 31.77 -4.24
CA ARG A 377 3.09 30.44 -3.66
C ARG A 377 1.85 29.78 -3.05
N SER A 378 0.98 30.55 -2.39
CA SER A 378 -0.24 30.02 -1.81
C SER A 378 -1.27 29.60 -2.86
N GLN A 379 -1.34 30.31 -3.99
CA GLN A 379 -2.13 29.87 -5.15
C GLN A 379 -1.59 28.59 -5.76
N LEU A 380 -0.26 28.43 -5.88
CA LEU A 380 0.38 27.21 -6.35
C LEU A 380 0.07 26.03 -5.42
N TYR A 381 0.20 26.23 -4.10
CA TYR A 381 -0.14 25.21 -3.11
C TYR A 381 -1.59 24.75 -3.23
N ARG A 382 -2.53 25.72 -3.29
CA ARG A 382 -3.96 25.41 -3.51
C ARG A 382 -4.18 24.69 -4.84
N GLY A 383 -3.56 25.13 -5.93
CA GLY A 383 -3.65 24.49 -7.26
C GLY A 383 -3.17 23.04 -7.24
N ILE A 384 -2.14 22.73 -6.42
CA ILE A 384 -1.69 21.34 -6.19
C ILE A 384 -2.79 20.54 -5.48
N LEU A 385 -3.38 21.05 -4.40
CA LEU A 385 -4.47 20.37 -3.69
C LEU A 385 -5.71 20.19 -4.57
N GLU A 386 -6.03 21.17 -5.42
CA GLU A 386 -7.10 21.10 -6.43
C GLU A 386 -6.82 19.98 -7.45
N GLY A 387 -5.58 19.88 -7.94
CA GLY A 387 -5.17 18.82 -8.88
C GLY A 387 -5.26 17.42 -8.26
N LEU A 388 -4.82 17.27 -6.99
CA LEU A 388 -4.94 16.00 -6.25
C LEU A 388 -6.41 15.60 -6.03
N ALA A 389 -7.28 16.56 -5.73
CA ALA A 389 -8.72 16.30 -5.59
C ALA A 389 -9.37 15.92 -6.92
N CYS A 390 -8.92 16.51 -8.05
CA CYS A 390 -9.35 16.10 -9.39
C CYS A 390 -8.93 14.67 -9.71
N GLU A 391 -7.68 14.29 -9.39
CA GLU A 391 -7.20 12.91 -9.61
C GLU A 391 -7.98 11.91 -8.76
N LEU A 392 -8.22 12.19 -7.48
CA LEU A 392 -9.07 11.36 -6.63
C LEU A 392 -10.49 11.19 -7.20
N SER A 393 -11.09 12.28 -7.70
CA SER A 393 -12.42 12.22 -8.34
C SER A 393 -12.42 11.27 -9.54
N LEU A 394 -11.40 11.34 -10.40
CA LEU A 394 -11.26 10.40 -11.53
C LEU A 394 -11.10 8.96 -11.07
N MET A 395 -10.27 8.71 -10.06
CA MET A 395 -10.07 7.35 -9.53
C MET A 395 -11.35 6.80 -8.92
N THR A 396 -12.13 7.61 -8.23
CA THR A 396 -13.43 7.19 -7.66
C THR A 396 -14.46 6.88 -8.74
N GLU A 397 -14.49 7.62 -9.85
CA GLU A 397 -15.34 7.31 -11.01
C GLU A 397 -14.95 5.98 -11.66
N ILE A 398 -13.66 5.76 -11.91
CA ILE A 398 -13.12 4.51 -12.48
C ILE A 398 -13.45 3.31 -11.59
N LEU A 399 -13.26 3.45 -10.29
CA LEU A 399 -13.59 2.39 -9.33
C LEU A 399 -15.09 2.11 -9.28
N ALA A 400 -15.94 3.15 -9.32
CA ALA A 400 -17.39 2.99 -9.34
C ALA A 400 -17.89 2.32 -10.62
N GLU A 401 -17.31 2.63 -11.77
CA GLU A 401 -17.62 1.98 -13.05
C GLU A 401 -17.25 0.48 -13.03
N ALA A 402 -16.06 0.16 -12.50
CA ALA A 402 -15.53 -1.19 -12.53
C ALA A 402 -16.11 -2.11 -11.45
N ALA A 403 -16.22 -1.62 -10.21
CA ALA A 403 -16.57 -2.39 -9.01
C ALA A 403 -18.02 -2.11 -8.51
N GLY A 404 -18.72 -1.21 -9.17
CA GLY A 404 -20.04 -0.73 -8.76
C GLY A 404 -19.95 0.42 -7.74
N ASP A 405 -21.05 1.16 -7.62
CA ASP A 405 -21.09 2.34 -6.73
C ASP A 405 -20.84 1.96 -5.27
N PHE A 406 -20.18 2.86 -4.57
CA PHE A 406 -19.80 2.74 -3.17
C PHE A 406 -20.20 4.00 -2.39
N GLY A 407 -20.21 3.92 -1.06
CA GLY A 407 -20.65 4.99 -0.17
C GLY A 407 -19.54 5.98 0.19
N ASP A 408 -19.40 6.19 1.49
CA ASP A 408 -18.50 7.18 2.08
C ASP A 408 -17.04 6.71 2.06
N ILE A 409 -16.13 7.68 2.10
CA ILE A 409 -14.68 7.47 2.07
C ILE A 409 -14.11 7.68 3.48
N TYR A 410 -13.30 6.74 3.95
CA TYR A 410 -12.65 6.74 5.26
C TYR A 410 -11.17 7.06 5.09
N VAL A 411 -10.74 8.24 5.56
CA VAL A 411 -9.43 8.81 5.24
C VAL A 411 -8.45 8.72 6.41
N THR A 412 -7.20 8.37 6.09
CA THR A 412 -6.06 8.40 7.01
C THR A 412 -4.81 8.92 6.31
N GLY A 413 -3.70 8.96 7.06
CA GLY A 413 -2.40 9.37 6.53
C GLY A 413 -2.14 10.87 6.66
N GLY A 414 -0.93 11.28 6.28
CA GLY A 414 -0.46 12.67 6.49
C GLY A 414 -1.34 13.73 5.82
N GLY A 415 -1.85 13.44 4.64
CA GLY A 415 -2.71 14.35 3.88
C GLY A 415 -4.10 14.57 4.48
N SER A 416 -4.56 13.69 5.37
CA SER A 416 -5.84 13.88 6.09
C SER A 416 -5.81 15.00 7.13
N ARG A 417 -4.64 15.61 7.36
CA ARG A 417 -4.49 16.79 8.25
C ARG A 417 -4.81 18.11 7.54
N SER A 418 -4.84 18.14 6.21
CA SER A 418 -5.17 19.34 5.43
C SER A 418 -6.67 19.55 5.38
N ALA A 419 -7.20 20.52 6.11
CA ALA A 419 -8.62 20.84 6.11
C ALA A 419 -9.09 21.26 4.71
N LEU A 420 -8.32 22.08 4.01
CA LEU A 420 -8.60 22.50 2.64
C LEU A 420 -8.58 21.30 1.68
N GLY A 421 -7.55 20.43 1.79
CA GLY A 421 -7.42 19.23 0.98
C GLY A 421 -8.63 18.29 1.12
N LEU A 422 -9.14 18.12 2.33
CA LEU A 422 -10.34 17.31 2.60
C LEU A 422 -11.62 17.96 2.04
N LEU A 423 -11.79 19.28 2.19
CA LEU A 423 -12.93 20.01 1.62
C LEU A 423 -12.99 19.86 0.09
N LEU A 424 -11.84 20.02 -0.58
CA LEU A 424 -11.74 19.86 -2.03
C LEU A 424 -12.07 18.42 -2.46
N ARG A 425 -11.51 17.43 -1.78
CA ARG A 425 -11.77 16.01 -2.05
C ARG A 425 -13.25 15.67 -1.88
N ALA A 426 -13.87 16.08 -0.77
CA ALA A 426 -15.30 15.87 -0.55
C ALA A 426 -16.15 16.51 -1.65
N ALA A 427 -15.85 17.77 -2.02
CA ALA A 427 -16.60 18.49 -3.02
C ALA A 427 -16.50 17.84 -4.41
N LEU A 428 -15.28 17.46 -4.85
CA LEU A 428 -15.06 16.94 -6.21
C LEU A 428 -15.50 15.48 -6.35
N THR A 429 -15.38 14.67 -5.29
CA THR A 429 -15.89 13.29 -5.32
C THR A 429 -17.40 13.20 -5.08
N GLY A 430 -18.02 14.26 -4.52
CA GLY A 430 -19.41 14.26 -4.09
C GLY A 430 -19.70 13.31 -2.93
N ARG A 431 -18.67 12.85 -2.19
CA ARG A 431 -18.77 11.85 -1.12
C ARG A 431 -18.39 12.44 0.23
N ARG A 432 -18.99 11.94 1.30
CA ARG A 432 -18.55 12.27 2.65
C ARG A 432 -17.21 11.64 2.95
N LEU A 433 -16.33 12.40 3.60
CA LEU A 433 -15.04 11.91 4.05
C LEU A 433 -15.07 11.78 5.59
N HIS A 434 -14.86 10.58 6.09
CA HIS A 434 -14.74 10.28 7.51
C HIS A 434 -13.26 10.29 7.89
N VAL A 435 -12.86 11.26 8.68
CA VAL A 435 -11.48 11.40 9.16
C VAL A 435 -11.29 10.46 10.36
N MET A 436 -10.41 9.49 10.22
CA MET A 436 -10.22 8.48 11.26
C MET A 436 -9.37 8.98 12.42
N ALA A 437 -9.73 8.54 13.64
CA ALA A 437 -8.98 8.89 14.85
C ALA A 437 -7.58 8.28 14.84
N SER A 438 -7.46 7.01 14.45
CA SER A 438 -6.17 6.35 14.33
C SER A 438 -5.54 6.65 12.97
N GLN A 439 -4.35 7.25 12.98
CA GLN A 439 -3.52 7.39 11.79
C GLN A 439 -2.76 6.09 11.44
N GLU A 440 -2.74 5.13 12.39
CA GLU A 440 -2.08 3.84 12.29
C GLU A 440 -3.06 2.75 11.83
N ALA A 441 -3.81 3.00 10.76
CA ALA A 441 -4.87 2.12 10.27
C ALA A 441 -4.36 0.69 9.96
N VAL A 442 -3.17 0.56 9.36
CA VAL A 442 -2.56 -0.75 9.06
C VAL A 442 -2.33 -1.54 10.35
N CYS A 443 -1.68 -0.93 11.32
CA CYS A 443 -1.43 -1.59 12.62
C CYS A 443 -2.73 -1.85 13.39
N LEU A 444 -3.74 -0.96 13.31
CA LEU A 444 -5.04 -1.20 13.96
C LEU A 444 -5.76 -2.40 13.34
N GLY A 445 -5.82 -2.49 12.00
CA GLY A 445 -6.39 -3.67 11.33
C GLY A 445 -5.63 -4.97 11.65
N THR A 446 -4.30 -4.87 11.75
CA THR A 446 -3.44 -5.98 12.18
C THR A 446 -3.73 -6.39 13.63
N ALA A 447 -3.93 -5.43 14.56
CA ALA A 447 -4.35 -5.71 15.94
C ALA A 447 -5.75 -6.31 16.03
N ILE A 448 -6.70 -5.86 15.19
CA ILE A 448 -8.04 -6.46 15.07
C ILE A 448 -7.93 -7.97 14.75
N LEU A 449 -7.07 -8.34 13.79
CA LEU A 449 -6.85 -9.74 13.44
C LEU A 449 -6.27 -10.53 14.61
N ALA A 450 -5.32 -9.94 15.37
CA ALA A 450 -4.79 -10.55 16.58
C ALA A 450 -5.89 -10.83 17.62
N GLY A 451 -6.72 -9.83 17.90
CA GLY A 451 -7.81 -9.94 18.87
C GLY A 451 -8.86 -10.99 18.46
N VAL A 452 -9.20 -11.07 17.17
CA VAL A 452 -10.10 -12.12 16.65
C VAL A 452 -9.47 -13.50 16.80
N ALA A 453 -8.17 -13.64 16.49
CA ALA A 453 -7.46 -14.91 16.55
C ALA A 453 -7.40 -15.51 17.96
N ILE A 454 -7.30 -14.68 18.99
CA ILE A 454 -7.24 -15.13 20.39
C ILE A 454 -8.62 -15.13 21.10
N GLY A 455 -9.70 -14.76 20.37
CA GLY A 455 -11.06 -14.77 20.91
C GLY A 455 -11.46 -13.55 21.74
N GLU A 456 -10.66 -12.47 21.71
CA GLU A 456 -11.03 -11.18 22.32
C GLU A 456 -12.23 -10.57 21.61
N TYR A 457 -12.26 -10.64 20.28
CA TYR A 457 -13.40 -10.28 19.47
C TYR A 457 -13.99 -11.52 18.80
N ARG A 458 -15.31 -11.60 18.73
CA ARG A 458 -15.99 -12.71 18.08
C ARG A 458 -15.72 -12.79 16.56
N ASN A 459 -15.56 -11.64 15.92
CA ASN A 459 -15.25 -11.50 14.50
C ASN A 459 -14.77 -10.07 14.19
N ALA A 460 -14.31 -9.84 12.96
CA ALA A 460 -13.81 -8.55 12.51
C ALA A 460 -14.88 -7.42 12.58
N SER A 461 -16.15 -7.71 12.30
CA SER A 461 -17.23 -6.69 12.37
C SER A 461 -17.43 -6.19 13.79
N GLN A 462 -17.50 -7.07 14.79
CA GLN A 462 -17.60 -6.65 16.18
C GLN A 462 -16.39 -5.84 16.63
N ALA A 463 -15.19 -6.27 16.22
CA ALA A 463 -13.98 -5.52 16.55
C ALA A 463 -14.02 -4.10 15.95
N VAL A 464 -14.38 -3.98 14.67
CA VAL A 464 -14.55 -2.68 13.99
C VAL A 464 -15.52 -1.78 14.74
N ASP A 465 -16.72 -2.31 15.09
CA ASP A 465 -17.74 -1.53 15.83
C ASP A 465 -17.23 -1.06 17.19
N GLN A 466 -16.29 -1.78 17.80
CA GLN A 466 -15.75 -1.47 19.12
C GLN A 466 -14.55 -0.51 19.06
N VAL A 467 -13.62 -0.68 18.11
CA VAL A 467 -12.31 0.00 18.16
C VAL A 467 -12.10 1.05 17.08
N VAL A 468 -12.88 1.04 16.00
CA VAL A 468 -12.70 1.99 14.90
C VAL A 468 -13.51 3.24 15.18
N GLN A 469 -12.83 4.39 15.27
CA GLN A 469 -13.42 5.68 15.61
C GLN A 469 -13.07 6.73 14.57
N GLU A 470 -13.98 7.67 14.35
CA GLU A 470 -13.78 8.85 13.53
C GLU A 470 -13.68 10.12 14.40
N THR A 471 -12.92 11.11 13.93
CA THR A 471 -12.79 12.41 14.61
C THR A 471 -13.63 13.50 13.97
N ALA A 472 -13.87 13.40 12.66
CA ALA A 472 -14.64 14.39 11.91
C ALA A 472 -15.27 13.77 10.66
N VAL A 473 -16.34 14.40 10.19
CA VAL A 473 -16.95 14.09 8.90
C VAL A 473 -17.00 15.36 8.06
N VAL A 474 -16.38 15.31 6.86
CA VAL A 474 -16.41 16.41 5.89
C VAL A 474 -17.46 16.08 4.84
N THR A 475 -18.50 16.89 4.78
CA THR A 475 -19.61 16.72 3.82
C THR A 475 -19.33 17.47 2.52
N PRO A 476 -19.71 16.93 1.35
CA PRO A 476 -19.56 17.62 0.08
C PRO A 476 -20.39 18.88 0.03
N ASN A 477 -19.78 19.97 -0.44
CA ASN A 477 -20.44 21.25 -0.64
C ASN A 477 -20.76 21.43 -2.14
N GLN A 478 -22.04 21.47 -2.50
CA GLN A 478 -22.50 21.57 -3.89
C GLN A 478 -22.07 22.88 -4.57
N THR A 479 -22.04 23.99 -3.85
CA THR A 479 -21.56 25.27 -4.39
C THR A 479 -20.09 25.20 -4.73
N THR A 480 -19.28 24.61 -3.86
CA THR A 480 -17.87 24.34 -4.13
C THR A 480 -17.72 23.41 -5.33
N ALA A 481 -18.42 22.28 -5.36
CA ALA A 481 -18.37 21.33 -6.48
C ALA A 481 -18.70 22.02 -7.82
N ALA A 482 -19.75 22.82 -7.87
CA ALA A 482 -20.15 23.56 -9.08
C ALA A 482 -19.06 24.55 -9.55
N SER A 483 -18.36 25.22 -8.61
CA SER A 483 -17.28 26.15 -8.95
C SER A 483 -16.06 25.46 -9.59
N TYR A 484 -15.85 24.16 -9.35
CA TYR A 484 -14.76 23.36 -9.91
C TYR A 484 -15.10 22.59 -11.19
N ALA A 485 -16.36 22.64 -11.69
CA ALA A 485 -16.78 21.87 -12.86
C ALA A 485 -15.94 22.19 -14.13
N ALA A 486 -15.63 23.46 -14.36
CA ALA A 486 -14.79 23.88 -15.49
C ALA A 486 -13.35 23.38 -15.33
N GLN A 487 -12.79 23.46 -14.14
CA GLN A 487 -11.43 23.00 -13.84
C GLN A 487 -11.32 21.47 -13.95
N MET A 488 -12.32 20.71 -13.53
CA MET A 488 -12.36 19.26 -13.70
C MET A 488 -12.32 18.85 -15.19
N ASN A 489 -13.07 19.57 -16.06
CA ASN A 489 -13.01 19.34 -17.49
C ASN A 489 -11.63 19.67 -18.08
N GLN A 490 -11.01 20.77 -17.67
CA GLN A 490 -9.65 21.12 -18.08
C GLN A 490 -8.65 20.07 -17.60
N TYR A 491 -8.80 19.56 -16.37
CA TYR A 491 -7.95 18.50 -15.81
C TYR A 491 -8.01 17.23 -16.65
N ARG A 492 -9.21 16.77 -17.04
CA ARG A 492 -9.40 15.59 -17.90
C ARG A 492 -8.69 15.75 -19.26
N ILE A 493 -8.84 16.92 -19.88
CA ILE A 493 -8.19 17.23 -21.17
C ILE A 493 -6.66 17.25 -21.01
N LEU A 494 -6.15 17.93 -19.99
CA LEU A 494 -4.72 18.03 -19.73
C LEU A 494 -4.11 16.66 -19.46
N ARG A 495 -4.76 15.86 -18.60
CA ARG A 495 -4.32 14.51 -18.26
C ARG A 495 -4.25 13.60 -19.49
N ALA A 496 -5.28 13.59 -20.33
CA ALA A 496 -5.31 12.81 -21.56
C ALA A 496 -4.22 13.26 -22.55
N ALA A 497 -3.99 14.56 -22.69
CA ALA A 497 -2.93 15.09 -23.57
C ALA A 497 -1.52 14.72 -23.08
N MET A 498 -1.31 14.65 -21.77
CA MET A 498 -0.02 14.26 -21.20
C MET A 498 0.25 12.77 -21.37
N THR A 499 -0.77 11.92 -21.26
CA THR A 499 -0.64 10.48 -21.53
C THR A 499 -0.29 10.22 -22.99
N ALA A 500 -1.01 10.85 -23.93
CA ALA A 500 -0.73 10.74 -25.38
C ALA A 500 0.68 11.24 -25.75
N ARG A 501 1.18 12.31 -25.10
CA ARG A 501 2.55 12.80 -25.35
C ARG A 501 3.62 11.85 -24.81
N ALA A 502 3.38 11.22 -23.69
CA ALA A 502 4.30 10.25 -23.12
C ALA A 502 4.42 9.02 -24.04
N ASP A 503 3.32 8.55 -24.63
CA ASP A 503 3.33 7.47 -25.62
C ASP A 503 4.15 7.83 -26.85
N PHE A 504 4.08 9.09 -27.32
CA PHE A 504 4.90 9.57 -28.44
C PHE A 504 6.41 9.58 -28.14
N LEU A 505 6.81 9.82 -26.88
CA LEU A 505 8.22 9.83 -26.49
C LEU A 505 8.79 8.41 -26.39
N THR A 506 7.99 7.42 -25.99
CA THR A 506 8.41 6.01 -25.93
C THR A 506 8.72 5.42 -27.31
N HIS A 507 7.91 5.74 -28.32
CA HIS A 507 8.14 5.30 -29.70
C HIS A 507 9.36 5.91 -30.39
N LYS A 508 9.98 6.97 -29.82
CA LYS A 508 11.20 7.57 -30.37
C LYS A 508 12.50 6.97 -29.81
N GLU A 509 12.45 6.28 -28.66
CA GLU A 509 13.62 5.61 -28.09
C GLU A 509 13.82 4.20 -28.65
N GLU A 510 12.84 3.66 -29.39
CA GLU A 510 12.91 2.38 -30.10
C GLU A 510 13.41 2.51 -31.57
N CYS A 511 13.68 3.72 -32.06
CA CYS A 511 14.31 4.03 -33.36
C CYS A 511 15.72 4.59 -33.18
#